data_17bdadbd722f3739e0d9e49191ee4bfd
#
_entry.id   17bdadbd722f3739e0d9e49191ee4bfd
#
_cell.length_a   1.000
_cell.length_b   1.000
_cell.length_c   1.000
_cell.angle_alpha   90.00
_cell.angle_beta   90.00
_cell.angle_gamma   90.00
#
_symmetry.space_group_name_H-M   'P 1'
#
loop_
_entity.id
_entity.type
_entity.pdbx_description
1 polymer ?
#
loop_
_entity_poly.entity_id
_entity_poly.type
_entity_poly.pdbx_seq_one_letter_code
_entity_poly.pdbx_strand_id
1 'polypeptide(L)'
;MTEALPPDNHVHTQFSWDASNGSMHASCERAVELGLPSIAFTEHVDMAAWAIHDKRTATDPRIAAGLDEHSCFHAPPLDVDSYFESFERCRSQFPDLRILAGLEIGEPHWFPERTAALLSSGPFERVLGSLHSTEVNGEVRLIDEWHAHEVGADDDADAIRDYLAEATRLVGASDVFEVFAHIDYVTRQIERAGRRHEPIEFEEEYRSTLRAIHDAGRILEINTRRPLDEVILRWWHDEGGSAVSFGSDAHEGARVGHGFVDAAAMAEAVGFRRQADPLDFWRR
;
A
#
# COMPACT_ATOMS: atom_id res chain seq x y z
N MET A 1 -31.36 -1.33 -3.64
CA MET A 1 -30.31 -0.84 -4.54
C MET A 1 -29.02 -1.17 -3.80
N THR A 2 -28.14 -1.98 -4.37
CA THR A 2 -26.79 -2.17 -3.82
C THR A 2 -26.11 -0.81 -3.83
N GLU A 3 -25.66 -0.34 -2.68
CA GLU A 3 -24.84 0.88 -2.61
C GLU A 3 -23.62 0.69 -3.51
N ALA A 4 -23.29 1.72 -4.31
CA ALA A 4 -22.17 1.63 -5.22
C ALA A 4 -20.87 1.65 -4.42
N LEU A 5 -20.01 0.68 -4.68
CA LEU A 5 -18.71 0.54 -4.04
C LEU A 5 -17.77 1.70 -4.39
N PRO A 6 -16.79 2.00 -3.53
CA PRO A 6 -15.73 2.97 -3.87
C PRO A 6 -14.79 2.43 -4.95
N PRO A 7 -13.97 3.32 -5.59
CA PRO A 7 -12.89 2.88 -6.48
C PRO A 7 -11.84 2.07 -5.72
N ASP A 8 -11.23 1.09 -6.42
CA ASP A 8 -10.08 0.35 -5.87
C ASP A 8 -8.79 1.00 -6.36
N ASN A 9 -8.12 1.73 -5.46
CA ASN A 9 -6.93 2.51 -5.79
C ASN A 9 -5.62 1.80 -5.45
N HIS A 10 -5.67 0.52 -5.05
CA HIS A 10 -4.47 -0.23 -4.68
C HIS A 10 -4.61 -1.70 -5.09
N VAL A 11 -4.08 -2.04 -6.27
CA VAL A 11 -4.12 -3.39 -6.83
C VAL A 11 -2.80 -3.72 -7.51
N HIS A 12 -2.28 -4.92 -7.23
CA HIS A 12 -1.07 -5.50 -7.83
C HIS A 12 -1.43 -6.52 -8.90
N THR A 13 -0.58 -6.61 -9.91
CA THR A 13 -0.77 -7.54 -11.01
C THR A 13 0.49 -8.38 -11.25
N GLN A 14 0.58 -9.08 -12.37
CA GLN A 14 1.75 -9.86 -12.78
C GLN A 14 3.05 -9.03 -12.90
N PHE A 15 2.99 -7.73 -12.72
CA PHE A 15 4.14 -6.83 -12.79
C PHE A 15 4.74 -6.52 -11.41
N SER A 16 4.03 -6.82 -10.33
CA SER A 16 4.57 -6.77 -8.97
C SER A 16 5.33 -8.05 -8.64
N TRP A 17 6.52 -7.93 -8.08
CA TRP A 17 7.45 -9.04 -7.86
C TRP A 17 6.91 -10.16 -6.95
N ASP A 18 5.98 -9.83 -6.08
CA ASP A 18 5.37 -10.74 -5.10
C ASP A 18 3.96 -11.24 -5.52
N ALA A 19 3.37 -10.69 -6.59
CA ALA A 19 2.03 -11.03 -7.07
C ALA A 19 2.06 -12.13 -8.15
N SER A 20 2.65 -13.29 -7.83
CA SER A 20 2.83 -14.41 -8.79
C SER A 20 1.54 -14.94 -9.43
N ASN A 21 0.39 -14.73 -8.79
CA ASN A 21 -0.95 -15.06 -9.31
C ASN A 21 -1.71 -13.81 -9.80
N GLY A 22 -1.06 -12.66 -9.83
CA GLY A 22 -1.61 -11.41 -10.30
C GLY A 22 -1.93 -11.45 -11.79
N SER A 23 -3.02 -10.80 -12.17
CA SER A 23 -3.41 -10.64 -13.57
C SER A 23 -4.22 -9.37 -13.75
N MET A 24 -3.68 -8.42 -14.51
CA MET A 24 -4.36 -7.15 -14.82
C MET A 24 -5.74 -7.40 -15.45
N HIS A 25 -5.82 -8.35 -16.38
CA HIS A 25 -7.08 -8.71 -17.04
C HIS A 25 -8.11 -9.27 -16.04
N ALA A 26 -7.72 -10.26 -15.22
CA ALA A 26 -8.64 -10.87 -14.26
C ALA A 26 -9.09 -9.86 -13.19
N SER A 27 -8.23 -8.90 -12.83
CA SER A 27 -8.59 -7.81 -11.92
C SER A 27 -9.61 -6.86 -12.55
N CYS A 28 -9.50 -6.56 -13.86
CA CYS A 28 -10.51 -5.80 -14.58
C CYS A 28 -11.85 -6.54 -14.65
N GLU A 29 -11.85 -7.84 -14.98
CA GLU A 29 -13.07 -8.66 -14.97
C GLU A 29 -13.77 -8.58 -13.61
N ARG A 30 -12.99 -8.72 -12.53
CA ARG A 30 -13.53 -8.66 -11.17
C ARG A 30 -14.08 -7.28 -10.82
N ALA A 31 -13.39 -6.21 -11.21
CA ALA A 31 -13.87 -4.85 -11.01
C ALA A 31 -15.22 -4.59 -11.70
N VAL A 32 -15.36 -5.08 -12.94
CA VAL A 32 -16.63 -5.01 -13.70
C VAL A 32 -17.73 -5.83 -13.03
N GLU A 33 -17.45 -7.05 -12.59
CA GLU A 33 -18.42 -7.89 -11.86
C GLU A 33 -18.95 -7.22 -10.59
N LEU A 34 -18.08 -6.51 -9.87
CA LEU A 34 -18.43 -5.78 -8.65
C LEU A 34 -19.11 -4.44 -8.93
N GLY A 35 -19.02 -3.94 -10.16
CA GLY A 35 -19.49 -2.60 -10.52
C GLY A 35 -18.67 -1.49 -9.89
N LEU A 36 -17.35 -1.70 -9.76
CA LEU A 36 -16.42 -0.66 -9.30
C LEU A 36 -16.38 0.49 -10.31
N PRO A 37 -16.34 1.75 -9.87
CA PRO A 37 -16.27 2.89 -10.77
C PRO A 37 -14.90 3.02 -11.45
N SER A 38 -13.85 2.60 -10.77
CA SER A 38 -12.50 2.53 -11.32
C SER A 38 -11.62 1.55 -10.55
N ILE A 39 -10.48 1.20 -11.20
CA ILE A 39 -9.40 0.41 -10.62
C ILE A 39 -8.07 1.07 -10.95
N ALA A 40 -7.13 1.13 -9.99
CA ALA A 40 -5.76 1.56 -10.21
C ALA A 40 -4.80 0.38 -10.02
N PHE A 41 -3.96 0.15 -11.02
CA PHE A 41 -2.88 -0.85 -10.94
C PHE A 41 -1.62 -0.18 -10.42
N THR A 42 -1.35 -0.36 -9.12
CA THR A 42 -0.29 0.30 -8.37
C THR A 42 0.81 -0.72 -8.05
N GLU A 43 1.62 -1.02 -9.06
CA GLU A 43 2.65 -2.05 -8.94
C GLU A 43 3.73 -1.67 -7.94
N HIS A 44 4.27 -2.68 -7.25
CA HIS A 44 5.37 -2.50 -6.33
C HIS A 44 6.62 -1.90 -7.00
N VAL A 45 7.16 -0.89 -6.35
CA VAL A 45 8.46 -0.30 -6.67
C VAL A 45 9.29 -0.23 -5.38
N ASP A 46 10.01 -1.29 -5.11
CA ASP A 46 10.88 -1.41 -3.95
C ASP A 46 12.33 -1.28 -4.39
N MET A 47 12.99 -0.22 -3.94
CA MET A 47 14.35 0.11 -4.35
C MET A 47 15.40 -0.26 -3.32
N ALA A 48 14.97 -0.64 -2.12
CA ALA A 48 15.82 -1.08 -1.04
C ALA A 48 16.44 -2.47 -1.32
N ALA A 49 17.62 -2.69 -0.78
CA ALA A 49 18.24 -4.01 -0.74
C ALA A 49 18.02 -4.58 0.66
N TRP A 50 17.26 -5.66 0.78
CA TRP A 50 16.88 -6.23 2.06
C TRP A 50 17.79 -7.39 2.46
N ALA A 51 18.44 -7.30 3.62
CA ALA A 51 19.19 -8.42 4.19
C ALA A 51 18.21 -9.53 4.61
N ILE A 52 18.38 -10.73 4.06
CA ILE A 52 17.54 -11.91 4.30
C ILE A 52 18.28 -12.90 5.19
N HIS A 53 17.80 -13.11 6.42
CA HIS A 53 18.42 -13.99 7.39
C HIS A 53 17.70 -15.35 7.52
N ASP A 54 16.37 -15.39 7.33
CA ASP A 54 15.63 -16.64 7.40
C ASP A 54 15.85 -17.51 6.16
N LYS A 55 16.27 -18.77 6.39
CA LYS A 55 16.56 -19.69 5.30
C LYS A 55 15.35 -20.07 4.48
N ARG A 56 14.14 -20.05 5.05
CA ARG A 56 12.90 -20.38 4.31
C ARG A 56 12.55 -19.24 3.38
N THR A 57 12.67 -18.00 3.85
CA THR A 57 12.54 -16.80 3.01
C THR A 57 13.56 -16.82 1.89
N ALA A 58 14.84 -17.10 2.17
CA ALA A 58 15.89 -17.20 1.16
C ALA A 58 15.66 -18.29 0.10
N THR A 59 14.82 -19.29 0.39
CA THR A 59 14.45 -20.36 -0.56
C THR A 59 13.12 -20.14 -1.28
N ASP A 60 12.37 -19.09 -0.97
CA ASP A 60 11.22 -18.67 -1.77
C ASP A 60 11.70 -18.31 -3.18
N PRO A 61 11.15 -18.91 -4.25
CA PRO A 61 11.63 -18.67 -5.61
C PRO A 61 11.64 -17.20 -6.03
N ARG A 62 10.74 -16.38 -5.48
CA ARG A 62 10.65 -14.93 -5.76
C ARG A 62 11.83 -14.19 -5.16
N ILE A 63 12.19 -14.52 -3.91
CA ILE A 63 13.32 -13.94 -3.19
C ILE A 63 14.63 -14.49 -3.73
N ALA A 64 14.75 -15.82 -3.89
CA ALA A 64 15.96 -16.49 -4.34
C ALA A 64 16.48 -15.97 -5.70
N ALA A 65 15.57 -15.57 -6.59
CA ALA A 65 15.93 -15.04 -7.90
C ALA A 65 16.61 -13.64 -7.84
N GLY A 66 16.39 -12.89 -6.75
CA GLY A 66 16.94 -11.54 -6.56
C GLY A 66 18.02 -11.45 -5.47
N LEU A 67 18.45 -12.61 -4.88
CA LEU A 67 19.52 -12.60 -3.87
C LEU A 67 20.89 -12.38 -4.49
N ASP A 68 21.64 -11.48 -3.90
CA ASP A 68 23.07 -11.27 -4.22
C ASP A 68 24.01 -12.17 -3.38
N GLU A 69 25.32 -12.02 -3.59
CA GLU A 69 26.36 -12.78 -2.87
C GLU A 69 26.45 -12.48 -1.37
N HIS A 70 25.82 -11.39 -0.92
CA HIS A 70 25.74 -10.97 0.49
C HIS A 70 24.42 -11.34 1.15
N SER A 71 23.58 -12.15 0.47
CA SER A 71 22.24 -12.49 0.92
C SER A 71 21.29 -11.29 1.05
N CYS A 72 21.50 -10.25 0.26
CA CYS A 72 20.57 -9.14 0.13
C CYS A 72 19.65 -9.38 -1.06
N PHE A 73 18.33 -9.27 -0.82
CA PHE A 73 17.33 -9.35 -1.88
C PHE A 73 17.12 -7.99 -2.53
N HIS A 74 17.18 -7.99 -3.84
CA HIS A 74 16.85 -6.84 -4.68
C HIS A 74 15.58 -7.15 -5.46
N ALA A 75 14.50 -6.44 -5.16
CA ALA A 75 13.28 -6.57 -5.93
C ALA A 75 13.54 -6.21 -7.41
N PRO A 76 13.05 -7.01 -8.37
CA PRO A 76 13.22 -6.69 -9.78
C PRO A 76 12.54 -5.36 -10.11
N PRO A 77 13.14 -4.54 -10.98
CA PRO A 77 12.53 -3.30 -11.42
C PRO A 77 11.24 -3.57 -12.21
N LEU A 78 10.29 -2.65 -12.14
CA LEU A 78 9.09 -2.70 -12.95
C LEU A 78 9.46 -2.66 -14.45
N ASP A 79 8.95 -3.61 -15.22
CA ASP A 79 8.98 -3.57 -16.68
C ASP A 79 7.90 -2.60 -17.18
N VAL A 80 8.26 -1.32 -17.29
CA VAL A 80 7.35 -0.24 -17.62
C VAL A 80 6.72 -0.42 -19.00
N ASP A 81 7.47 -0.88 -19.99
CA ASP A 81 6.97 -1.07 -21.35
C ASP A 81 5.91 -2.17 -21.40
N SER A 82 6.19 -3.34 -20.84
CA SER A 82 5.24 -4.45 -20.74
C SER A 82 4.02 -4.13 -19.89
N TYR A 83 4.21 -3.33 -18.82
CA TYR A 83 3.12 -2.84 -17.99
C TYR A 83 2.15 -1.98 -18.82
N PHE A 84 2.64 -0.96 -19.52
CA PHE A 84 1.79 -0.09 -20.34
C PHE A 84 1.18 -0.82 -21.53
N GLU A 85 1.86 -1.77 -22.16
CA GLU A 85 1.25 -2.62 -23.19
C GLU A 85 0.04 -3.39 -22.64
N SER A 86 0.15 -3.97 -21.45
CA SER A 86 -0.95 -4.69 -20.81
C SER A 86 -2.07 -3.75 -20.37
N PHE A 87 -1.71 -2.59 -19.84
CA PHE A 87 -2.62 -1.54 -19.42
C PHE A 87 -3.50 -1.05 -20.59
N GLU A 88 -2.91 -0.74 -21.74
CA GLU A 88 -3.67 -0.31 -22.93
C GLU A 88 -4.54 -1.42 -23.51
N ARG A 89 -4.10 -2.69 -23.45
CA ARG A 89 -4.95 -3.83 -23.80
C ARG A 89 -6.19 -3.89 -22.92
N CYS A 90 -6.02 -3.75 -21.60
CA CYS A 90 -7.15 -3.77 -20.67
C CYS A 90 -8.09 -2.58 -20.89
N ARG A 91 -7.57 -1.37 -21.09
CA ARG A 91 -8.39 -0.20 -21.45
C ARG A 91 -9.25 -0.43 -22.69
N SER A 92 -8.69 -1.10 -23.70
CA SER A 92 -9.41 -1.42 -24.93
C SER A 92 -10.47 -2.49 -24.73
N GLN A 93 -10.23 -3.46 -23.85
CA GLN A 93 -11.14 -4.58 -23.57
C GLN A 93 -12.27 -4.23 -22.60
N PHE A 94 -12.03 -3.29 -21.70
CA PHE A 94 -12.98 -2.83 -20.69
C PHE A 94 -13.28 -1.33 -20.80
N PRO A 95 -13.91 -0.89 -21.92
CA PRO A 95 -14.06 0.55 -22.21
C PRO A 95 -14.95 1.30 -21.22
N ASP A 96 -15.82 0.61 -20.49
CA ASP A 96 -16.71 1.17 -19.48
C ASP A 96 -16.09 1.22 -18.08
N LEU A 97 -14.93 0.58 -17.86
CA LEU A 97 -14.17 0.62 -16.62
C LEU A 97 -13.09 1.70 -16.71
N ARG A 98 -13.10 2.66 -15.80
CA ARG A 98 -11.96 3.58 -15.66
C ARG A 98 -10.77 2.84 -15.04
N ILE A 99 -9.70 2.70 -15.81
CA ILE A 99 -8.46 2.07 -15.38
C ILE A 99 -7.38 3.14 -15.25
N LEU A 100 -6.69 3.19 -14.12
CA LEU A 100 -5.61 4.12 -13.80
C LEU A 100 -4.28 3.38 -13.75
N ALA A 101 -3.25 3.97 -14.38
CA ALA A 101 -1.89 3.50 -14.22
C ALA A 101 -1.30 4.05 -12.93
N GLY A 102 -0.63 3.20 -12.15
CA GLY A 102 -0.14 3.63 -10.85
C GLY A 102 1.07 2.86 -10.36
N LEU A 103 1.60 3.33 -9.24
CA LEU A 103 2.73 2.75 -8.53
C LEU A 103 2.47 2.77 -7.02
N GLU A 104 2.90 1.73 -6.33
CA GLU A 104 3.16 1.76 -4.91
C GLU A 104 4.68 1.81 -4.71
N ILE A 105 5.18 2.93 -4.18
CA ILE A 105 6.61 3.18 -4.04
C ILE A 105 7.01 3.01 -2.59
N GLY A 106 7.81 1.98 -2.30
CA GLY A 106 8.43 1.78 -1.01
C GLY A 106 9.56 2.79 -0.77
N GLU A 107 9.54 3.44 0.39
CA GLU A 107 10.55 4.39 0.86
C GLU A 107 11.00 5.44 -0.20
N PRO A 108 10.09 6.17 -0.87
CA PRO A 108 10.47 7.13 -1.93
C PRO A 108 11.45 8.21 -1.45
N HIS A 109 11.46 8.54 -0.17
CA HIS A 109 12.36 9.52 0.43
C HIS A 109 13.81 9.03 0.58
N TRP A 110 14.03 7.71 0.58
CA TRP A 110 15.39 7.14 0.54
C TRP A 110 16.00 7.18 -0.86
N PHE A 111 15.17 7.19 -1.91
CA PHE A 111 15.58 7.06 -3.31
C PHE A 111 15.01 8.15 -4.22
N PRO A 112 15.11 9.45 -3.88
CA PRO A 112 14.38 10.51 -4.59
C PRO A 112 14.73 10.61 -6.08
N GLU A 113 16.01 10.43 -6.46
CA GLU A 113 16.43 10.51 -7.86
C GLU A 113 15.91 9.32 -8.69
N ARG A 114 15.95 8.11 -8.14
CA ARG A 114 15.44 6.90 -8.81
C ARG A 114 13.93 6.96 -8.96
N THR A 115 13.23 7.44 -7.93
CA THR A 115 11.78 7.67 -7.93
C THR A 115 11.40 8.68 -9.02
N ALA A 116 12.08 9.81 -9.10
CA ALA A 116 11.82 10.83 -10.12
C ALA A 116 12.07 10.31 -11.54
N ALA A 117 13.14 9.53 -11.74
CA ALA A 117 13.43 8.90 -13.03
C ALA A 117 12.32 7.93 -13.46
N LEU A 118 11.83 7.09 -12.54
CA LEU A 118 10.74 6.16 -12.82
C LEU A 118 9.44 6.89 -13.14
N LEU A 119 9.05 7.88 -12.34
CA LEU A 119 7.83 8.66 -12.59
C LEU A 119 7.86 9.39 -13.94
N SER A 120 9.05 9.71 -14.44
CA SER A 120 9.24 10.32 -15.75
C SER A 120 9.18 9.31 -16.91
N SER A 121 9.18 8.00 -16.63
CA SER A 121 9.20 6.95 -17.66
C SER A 121 7.81 6.58 -18.20
N GLY A 122 6.73 7.07 -17.55
CA GLY A 122 5.37 6.78 -17.99
C GLY A 122 4.33 7.72 -17.40
N PRO A 123 3.11 7.74 -17.95
CA PRO A 123 2.02 8.58 -17.47
C PRO A 123 1.29 7.94 -16.29
N PHE A 124 1.95 7.82 -15.15
CA PHE A 124 1.33 7.31 -13.93
C PHE A 124 0.34 8.32 -13.35
N GLU A 125 -0.88 7.85 -13.07
CA GLU A 125 -2.02 8.66 -12.62
C GLU A 125 -2.28 8.49 -11.11
N ARG A 126 -1.85 7.37 -10.49
CA ARG A 126 -2.02 7.07 -9.08
C ARG A 126 -0.69 6.64 -8.47
N VAL A 127 -0.20 7.38 -7.49
CA VAL A 127 1.04 7.05 -6.79
C VAL A 127 0.77 6.94 -5.30
N LEU A 128 1.09 5.78 -4.74
CA LEU A 128 1.04 5.51 -3.32
C LEU A 128 2.47 5.56 -2.76
N GLY A 129 2.63 6.13 -1.57
CA GLY A 129 3.84 6.05 -0.78
C GLY A 129 3.66 5.05 0.35
N SER A 130 4.59 4.13 0.50
CA SER A 130 4.54 3.05 1.48
C SER A 130 5.87 2.86 2.21
N LEU A 131 5.81 2.12 3.31
CA LEU A 131 6.98 1.63 4.03
C LEU A 131 6.93 0.11 4.10
N HIS A 132 7.88 -0.54 3.44
CA HIS A 132 8.08 -1.99 3.48
C HIS A 132 9.37 -2.37 4.21
N SER A 133 10.22 -1.38 4.45
CA SER A 133 11.55 -1.54 5.02
C SER A 133 11.68 -0.95 6.41
N THR A 134 12.55 -1.55 7.20
CA THR A 134 13.05 -0.99 8.46
C THR A 134 14.56 -1.12 8.52
N GLU A 135 15.23 -0.25 9.28
CA GLU A 135 16.66 -0.35 9.54
C GLU A 135 16.90 -0.97 10.92
N VAL A 136 17.61 -2.07 10.96
CA VAL A 136 17.94 -2.80 12.19
C VAL A 136 19.44 -3.05 12.25
N ASN A 137 20.12 -2.48 13.24
CA ASN A 137 21.57 -2.64 13.46
C ASN A 137 22.42 -2.28 12.23
N GLY A 138 21.98 -1.30 11.42
CA GLY A 138 22.67 -0.86 10.21
C GLY A 138 22.39 -1.71 8.97
N GLU A 139 21.45 -2.64 9.04
CA GLU A 139 20.95 -3.40 7.88
C GLU A 139 19.52 -3.00 7.56
N VAL A 140 19.22 -2.91 6.27
CA VAL A 140 17.84 -2.70 5.81
C VAL A 140 17.14 -4.07 5.73
N ARG A 141 15.98 -4.16 6.38
CA ARG A 141 15.21 -5.39 6.50
C ARG A 141 13.82 -5.23 5.89
N LEU A 142 13.33 -6.26 5.24
CA LEU A 142 11.93 -6.34 4.86
C LEU A 142 11.07 -6.56 6.12
N ILE A 143 10.12 -5.68 6.38
CA ILE A 143 9.31 -5.69 7.61
C ILE A 143 8.58 -7.02 7.79
N ASP A 144 8.02 -7.57 6.71
CA ASP A 144 7.31 -8.86 6.71
C ASP A 144 8.19 -10.01 7.22
N GLU A 145 9.41 -10.08 6.70
CA GLU A 145 10.37 -11.14 7.02
C GLU A 145 10.92 -10.97 8.43
N TRP A 146 11.28 -9.74 8.80
CA TRP A 146 11.85 -9.44 10.10
C TRP A 146 10.87 -9.75 11.25
N HIS A 147 9.61 -9.28 11.14
CA HIS A 147 8.59 -9.56 12.16
C HIS A 147 8.17 -11.03 12.23
N ALA A 148 8.17 -11.73 11.09
CA ALA A 148 7.80 -13.14 11.08
C ALA A 148 8.80 -14.06 11.81
N HIS A 149 10.09 -13.67 11.83
CA HIS A 149 11.15 -14.61 12.20
C HIS A 149 12.09 -14.12 13.31
N GLU A 150 12.24 -12.82 13.54
CA GLU A 150 13.31 -12.29 14.38
C GLU A 150 12.83 -11.39 15.53
N VAL A 151 11.66 -10.74 15.41
CA VAL A 151 11.17 -9.82 16.45
C VAL A 151 10.51 -10.59 17.58
N GLY A 152 10.97 -10.33 18.79
CA GLY A 152 10.33 -10.82 20.01
C GLY A 152 9.15 -9.94 20.44
N ALA A 153 8.27 -10.47 21.29
CA ALA A 153 7.13 -9.71 21.80
C ALA A 153 7.54 -8.45 22.59
N ASP A 154 8.73 -8.49 23.20
CA ASP A 154 9.26 -7.36 23.98
C ASP A 154 9.68 -6.17 23.08
N ASP A 155 9.94 -6.42 21.79
CA ASP A 155 10.41 -5.42 20.82
C ASP A 155 9.28 -4.84 19.94
N ASP A 156 8.07 -5.45 19.98
CA ASP A 156 6.95 -5.06 19.11
C ASP A 156 6.56 -3.58 19.28
N ALA A 157 6.53 -3.08 20.52
CA ALA A 157 6.14 -1.72 20.81
C ALA A 157 7.14 -0.69 20.23
N ASP A 158 8.42 -0.99 20.30
CA ASP A 158 9.46 -0.13 19.72
C ASP A 158 9.41 -0.19 18.19
N ALA A 159 9.19 -1.36 17.60
CA ALA A 159 9.01 -1.52 16.15
C ALA A 159 7.81 -0.71 15.62
N ILE A 160 6.68 -0.67 16.34
CA ILE A 160 5.52 0.16 15.97
C ILE A 160 5.88 1.65 16.02
N ARG A 161 6.55 2.10 17.08
CA ARG A 161 6.98 3.50 17.21
C ARG A 161 7.97 3.92 16.13
N ASP A 162 8.96 3.07 15.86
CA ASP A 162 9.96 3.31 14.83
C ASP A 162 9.33 3.39 13.43
N TYR A 163 8.38 2.49 13.12
CA TYR A 163 7.62 2.52 11.88
C TYR A 163 6.83 3.82 11.72
N LEU A 164 6.09 4.25 12.74
CA LEU A 164 5.30 5.48 12.68
C LEU A 164 6.18 6.74 12.62
N ALA A 165 7.34 6.72 13.29
CA ALA A 165 8.33 7.78 13.18
C ALA A 165 8.92 7.86 11.76
N GLU A 166 9.22 6.72 11.12
CA GLU A 166 9.70 6.68 9.74
C GLU A 166 8.62 7.11 8.76
N ALA A 167 7.36 6.70 8.96
CA ALA A 167 6.22 7.17 8.18
C ALA A 167 6.11 8.71 8.22
N THR A 168 6.30 9.31 9.38
CA THR A 168 6.33 10.76 9.54
C THR A 168 7.49 11.39 8.75
N ARG A 169 8.68 10.78 8.77
CA ARG A 169 9.83 11.24 7.97
C ARG A 169 9.57 11.14 6.47
N LEU A 170 9.02 10.00 6.01
CA LEU A 170 8.66 9.79 4.61
C LEU A 170 7.75 10.89 4.10
N VAL A 171 6.65 11.14 4.82
CA VAL A 171 5.66 12.15 4.44
C VAL A 171 6.26 13.55 4.40
N GLY A 172 7.15 13.89 5.33
CA GLY A 172 7.81 15.20 5.40
C GLY A 172 8.92 15.39 4.34
N ALA A 173 9.49 14.32 3.83
CA ALA A 173 10.65 14.36 2.92
C ALA A 173 10.33 14.05 1.45
N SER A 174 9.11 13.58 1.15
CA SER A 174 8.74 13.21 -0.22
C SER A 174 7.37 13.76 -0.61
N ASP A 175 7.28 14.36 -1.80
CA ASP A 175 6.05 14.91 -2.36
C ASP A 175 5.55 14.16 -3.61
N VAL A 176 6.16 13.03 -3.93
CA VAL A 176 5.93 12.29 -5.18
C VAL A 176 4.67 11.43 -5.18
N PHE A 177 4.06 11.20 -4.03
CA PHE A 177 2.86 10.37 -3.88
C PHE A 177 1.66 11.19 -3.41
N GLU A 178 0.46 10.69 -3.69
CA GLU A 178 -0.81 11.32 -3.32
C GLU A 178 -1.44 10.62 -2.09
N VAL A 179 -1.33 9.31 -2.02
CA VAL A 179 -1.94 8.46 -1.00
C VAL A 179 -0.85 7.82 -0.14
N PHE A 180 -0.97 7.94 1.18
CA PHE A 180 -0.15 7.18 2.12
C PHE A 180 -0.81 5.81 2.36
N ALA A 181 -0.12 4.75 1.96
CA ALA A 181 -0.63 3.38 2.03
C ALA A 181 -0.51 2.79 3.45
N HIS A 182 -1.43 1.93 3.80
CA HIS A 182 -1.45 1.02 4.97
C HIS A 182 -0.63 1.47 6.20
N ILE A 183 -1.02 2.57 6.84
CA ILE A 183 -0.37 3.13 8.04
C ILE A 183 -0.16 2.11 9.19
N ASP A 184 -0.89 1.01 9.16
CA ASP A 184 -0.88 -0.08 10.13
C ASP A 184 -0.04 -1.30 9.65
N TYR A 185 0.84 -1.13 8.66
CA TYR A 185 1.55 -2.25 8.04
C TYR A 185 2.35 -3.11 9.04
N VAL A 186 3.10 -2.48 9.93
CA VAL A 186 3.90 -3.20 10.94
C VAL A 186 3.02 -4.00 11.90
N THR A 187 1.87 -3.46 12.34
CA THR A 187 0.96 -4.16 13.25
C THR A 187 0.33 -5.38 12.60
N ARG A 188 0.10 -5.36 11.27
CA ARG A 188 -0.35 -6.53 10.52
C ARG A 188 0.65 -7.68 10.54
N GLN A 189 1.95 -7.37 10.53
CA GLN A 189 2.99 -8.40 10.58
C GLN A 189 3.12 -8.99 12.00
N ILE A 190 3.00 -8.16 13.02
CA ILE A 190 2.92 -8.58 14.42
C ILE A 190 1.73 -9.54 14.63
N GLU A 191 0.56 -9.22 14.08
CA GLU A 191 -0.61 -10.10 14.14
C GLU A 191 -0.39 -11.43 13.39
N ARG A 192 0.26 -11.42 12.24
CA ARG A 192 0.64 -12.65 11.52
C ARG A 192 1.57 -13.55 12.35
N ALA A 193 2.40 -12.95 13.19
CA ALA A 193 3.24 -13.67 14.14
C ALA A 193 2.46 -14.15 15.40
N GLY A 194 1.14 -13.97 15.42
CA GLY A 194 0.26 -14.41 16.51
C GLY A 194 0.26 -13.51 17.74
N ARG A 195 0.79 -12.29 17.63
CA ARG A 195 0.81 -11.27 18.67
C ARG A 195 -0.19 -10.17 18.33
N ARG A 196 -0.60 -9.36 19.28
CA ARG A 196 -1.57 -8.28 19.04
C ARG A 196 -1.27 -7.09 19.92
N HIS A 197 -1.38 -5.91 19.34
CA HIS A 197 -1.37 -4.62 20.01
C HIS A 197 -2.62 -3.84 19.60
N GLU A 198 -3.22 -3.17 20.57
CA GLU A 198 -4.35 -2.29 20.29
C GLU A 198 -3.82 -0.91 19.85
N PRO A 199 -4.36 -0.30 18.78
CA PRO A 199 -3.89 1.01 18.31
C PRO A 199 -3.88 2.09 19.39
N ILE A 200 -4.79 2.00 20.37
CA ILE A 200 -4.89 2.95 21.48
C ILE A 200 -3.62 3.01 22.36
N GLU A 201 -2.81 1.95 22.35
CA GLU A 201 -1.53 1.93 23.08
C GLU A 201 -0.48 2.87 22.45
N PHE A 202 -0.70 3.28 21.18
CA PHE A 202 0.17 4.13 20.36
C PHE A 202 -0.56 5.35 19.81
N GLU A 203 -1.60 5.84 20.50
CA GLU A 203 -2.47 6.90 20.01
C GLU A 203 -1.67 8.15 19.60
N GLU A 204 -0.70 8.60 20.43
CA GLU A 204 0.04 9.82 20.11
C GLU A 204 0.95 9.67 18.91
N GLU A 205 1.57 8.51 18.74
CA GLU A 205 2.42 8.19 17.58
C GLU A 205 1.58 8.16 16.30
N TYR A 206 0.42 7.46 16.31
CA TYR A 206 -0.52 7.48 15.19
C TYR A 206 -0.99 8.89 14.87
N ARG A 207 -1.47 9.64 15.88
CA ARG A 207 -1.96 11.02 15.68
C ARG A 207 -0.86 11.94 15.14
N SER A 208 0.37 11.79 15.61
CA SER A 208 1.53 12.54 15.09
C SER A 208 1.76 12.27 13.60
N THR A 209 1.72 11.00 13.18
CA THR A 209 1.87 10.61 11.78
C THR A 209 0.67 11.10 10.95
N LEU A 210 -0.56 10.96 11.44
CA LEU A 210 -1.76 11.44 10.77
C LEU A 210 -1.76 12.97 10.57
N ARG A 211 -1.30 13.73 11.56
CA ARG A 211 -1.08 15.20 11.41
C ARG A 211 -0.07 15.49 10.29
N ALA A 212 1.03 14.77 10.26
CA ALA A 212 2.02 14.95 9.18
C ALA A 212 1.44 14.65 7.80
N ILE A 213 0.64 13.58 7.66
CA ILE A 213 -0.07 13.23 6.41
C ILE A 213 -1.02 14.37 6.02
N HIS A 214 -1.80 14.90 6.97
CA HIS A 214 -2.70 16.03 6.75
C HIS A 214 -1.97 17.28 6.31
N ASP A 215 -0.92 17.67 7.04
CA ASP A 215 -0.15 18.91 6.82
C ASP A 215 0.58 18.88 5.47
N ALA A 216 0.98 17.70 5.02
CA ALA A 216 1.55 17.48 3.69
C ALA A 216 0.49 17.44 2.57
N GLY A 217 -0.81 17.55 2.90
CA GLY A 217 -1.91 17.46 1.94
C GLY A 217 -2.10 16.08 1.32
N ARG A 218 -1.62 15.01 1.98
CA ARG A 218 -1.78 13.63 1.51
C ARG A 218 -3.10 13.04 1.96
N ILE A 219 -3.44 11.90 1.40
CA ILE A 219 -4.67 11.16 1.62
C ILE A 219 -4.33 9.87 2.35
N LEU A 220 -5.10 9.51 3.37
CA LEU A 220 -4.94 8.25 4.07
C LEU A 220 -5.64 7.13 3.32
N GLU A 221 -4.97 5.99 3.16
CA GLU A 221 -5.58 4.78 2.64
C GLU A 221 -6.39 4.04 3.71
N ILE A 222 -7.60 3.62 3.35
CA ILE A 222 -8.33 2.53 4.01
C ILE A 222 -8.01 1.26 3.23
N ASN A 223 -6.95 0.57 3.66
CA ASN A 223 -6.55 -0.69 3.06
C ASN A 223 -7.39 -1.83 3.64
N THR A 224 -7.91 -2.71 2.79
CA THR A 224 -8.83 -3.78 3.18
C THR A 224 -8.24 -5.18 3.09
N ARG A 225 -7.00 -5.32 2.66
CA ARG A 225 -6.29 -6.62 2.72
C ARG A 225 -6.28 -7.16 4.15
N ARG A 226 -6.07 -6.25 5.12
CA ARG A 226 -6.48 -6.37 6.51
C ARG A 226 -7.22 -5.08 6.87
N PRO A 227 -8.44 -5.17 7.40
CA PRO A 227 -9.23 -3.99 7.68
C PRO A 227 -8.49 -3.03 8.63
N LEU A 228 -8.40 -1.76 8.22
CA LEU A 228 -7.89 -0.69 9.09
C LEU A 228 -8.79 -0.59 10.34
N ASP A 229 -8.19 -0.41 11.51
CA ASP A 229 -8.97 -0.19 12.74
C ASP A 229 -9.72 1.15 12.67
N GLU A 230 -11.00 1.12 13.01
CA GLU A 230 -11.89 2.28 12.99
C GLU A 230 -11.36 3.44 13.86
N VAL A 231 -10.65 3.14 14.94
CA VAL A 231 -10.09 4.16 15.83
C VAL A 231 -9.04 5.01 15.11
N ILE A 232 -8.21 4.41 14.25
CA ILE A 232 -7.22 5.13 13.44
C ILE A 232 -7.92 6.07 12.45
N LEU A 233 -8.99 5.59 11.82
CA LEU A 233 -9.79 6.42 10.90
C LEU A 233 -10.49 7.58 11.62
N ARG A 234 -10.95 7.38 12.86
CA ARG A 234 -11.50 8.45 13.71
C ARG A 234 -10.43 9.48 14.05
N TRP A 235 -9.22 9.06 14.42
CA TRP A 235 -8.11 9.98 14.64
C TRP A 235 -7.75 10.76 13.39
N TRP A 236 -7.74 10.09 12.21
CA TRP A 236 -7.54 10.80 10.93
C TRP A 236 -8.56 11.93 10.74
N HIS A 237 -9.83 11.63 10.98
CA HIS A 237 -10.88 12.64 10.91
C HIS A 237 -10.66 13.76 11.93
N ASP A 238 -10.33 13.45 13.18
CA ASP A 238 -10.12 14.41 14.25
C ASP A 238 -8.91 15.33 14.01
N GLU A 239 -7.83 14.79 13.45
CA GLU A 239 -6.61 15.55 13.07
C GLU A 239 -6.78 16.38 11.79
N GLY A 240 -7.97 16.44 11.24
CA GLY A 240 -8.28 17.29 10.08
C GLY A 240 -8.19 16.60 8.72
N GLY A 241 -7.96 15.30 8.69
CA GLY A 241 -7.88 14.53 7.46
C GLY A 241 -9.00 14.84 6.48
N SER A 242 -8.66 15.24 5.26
CA SER A 242 -9.62 15.80 4.29
C SER A 242 -10.31 14.75 3.44
N ALA A 243 -9.65 13.61 3.20
CA ALA A 243 -10.11 12.55 2.31
C ALA A 243 -9.54 11.19 2.69
N VAL A 244 -10.17 10.14 2.17
CA VAL A 244 -9.68 8.76 2.24
C VAL A 244 -9.70 8.12 0.87
N SER A 245 -8.71 7.26 0.62
CA SER A 245 -8.62 6.33 -0.51
C SER A 245 -9.01 4.93 -0.06
N PHE A 246 -9.55 4.11 -0.95
CA PHE A 246 -9.79 2.70 -0.68
C PHE A 246 -8.83 1.85 -1.51
N GLY A 247 -8.25 0.83 -0.89
CA GLY A 247 -7.36 -0.10 -1.53
C GLY A 247 -7.60 -1.53 -1.07
N SER A 248 -7.81 -2.46 -2.00
CA SER A 248 -7.90 -3.89 -1.65
C SER A 248 -6.52 -4.52 -1.43
N ASP A 249 -5.48 -3.88 -1.97
CA ASP A 249 -4.11 -4.42 -1.96
C ASP A 249 -4.08 -5.86 -2.50
N ALA A 250 -4.91 -6.07 -3.55
CA ALA A 250 -5.13 -7.37 -4.14
C ALA A 250 -3.92 -7.79 -4.98
N HIS A 251 -3.41 -9.01 -4.75
CA HIS A 251 -2.33 -9.64 -5.50
C HIS A 251 -2.86 -10.77 -6.40
N GLU A 252 -4.18 -10.86 -6.51
CA GLU A 252 -4.91 -11.76 -7.41
C GLU A 252 -6.29 -11.18 -7.70
N GLY A 253 -6.82 -11.41 -8.90
CA GLY A 253 -8.09 -10.81 -9.34
C GLY A 253 -9.27 -11.08 -8.40
N ALA A 254 -9.35 -12.27 -7.80
CA ALA A 254 -10.43 -12.65 -6.87
C ALA A 254 -10.49 -11.78 -5.60
N ARG A 255 -9.41 -11.07 -5.25
CA ARG A 255 -9.31 -10.23 -4.06
C ARG A 255 -9.63 -8.75 -4.32
N VAL A 256 -9.78 -8.33 -5.57
CA VAL A 256 -10.16 -6.95 -5.94
C VAL A 256 -11.46 -6.57 -5.25
N GLY A 257 -11.50 -5.39 -4.64
CA GLY A 257 -12.66 -4.87 -3.92
C GLY A 257 -13.05 -5.65 -2.66
N HIS A 258 -12.17 -6.54 -2.17
CA HIS A 258 -12.43 -7.32 -0.95
C HIS A 258 -12.63 -6.38 0.25
N GLY A 259 -13.68 -6.63 1.04
CA GLY A 259 -13.97 -5.85 2.26
C GLY A 259 -14.53 -4.44 2.04
N PHE A 260 -14.76 -4.01 0.79
CA PHE A 260 -15.17 -2.63 0.48
C PHE A 260 -16.54 -2.24 1.05
N VAL A 261 -17.47 -3.18 1.20
CA VAL A 261 -18.77 -2.89 1.83
C VAL A 261 -18.59 -2.41 3.27
N ASP A 262 -17.80 -3.14 4.05
CA ASP A 262 -17.55 -2.81 5.45
C ASP A 262 -16.68 -1.55 5.59
N ALA A 263 -15.66 -1.40 4.74
CA ALA A 263 -14.80 -0.22 4.71
C ALA A 263 -15.57 1.05 4.34
N ALA A 264 -16.47 0.98 3.37
CA ALA A 264 -17.33 2.09 3.00
C ALA A 264 -18.27 2.48 4.15
N ALA A 265 -18.92 1.51 4.78
CA ALA A 265 -19.78 1.75 5.95
C ALA A 265 -19.01 2.39 7.11
N MET A 266 -17.77 1.93 7.38
CA MET A 266 -16.90 2.51 8.39
C MET A 266 -16.53 3.96 8.05
N ALA A 267 -16.13 4.23 6.80
CA ALA A 267 -15.80 5.58 6.35
C ALA A 267 -17.00 6.54 6.51
N GLU A 268 -18.21 6.08 6.14
CA GLU A 268 -19.43 6.86 6.31
C GLU A 268 -19.78 7.10 7.78
N ALA A 269 -19.59 6.12 8.65
CA ALA A 269 -19.83 6.25 10.07
C ALA A 269 -18.91 7.31 10.72
N VAL A 270 -17.67 7.42 10.23
CA VAL A 270 -16.70 8.42 10.69
C VAL A 270 -16.93 9.81 10.08
N GLY A 271 -17.61 9.91 8.92
CA GLY A 271 -17.96 11.21 8.34
C GLY A 271 -17.46 11.44 6.91
N PHE A 272 -16.72 10.50 6.34
CA PHE A 272 -16.30 10.58 4.93
C PHE A 272 -17.46 10.19 4.01
N ARG A 273 -17.58 10.86 2.86
CA ARG A 273 -18.69 10.68 1.92
C ARG A 273 -18.17 10.58 0.50
N ARG A 274 -18.85 9.74 -0.26
CA ARG A 274 -18.69 9.68 -1.70
C ARG A 274 -18.92 11.07 -2.32
N GLN A 275 -18.09 11.41 -3.30
CA GLN A 275 -18.20 12.65 -4.03
C GLN A 275 -19.14 12.50 -5.24
N ALA A 276 -19.48 13.63 -5.86
CA ALA A 276 -20.30 13.66 -7.07
C ALA A 276 -19.62 12.93 -8.24
N ASP A 277 -18.31 13.08 -8.37
CA ASP A 277 -17.51 12.23 -9.24
C ASP A 277 -17.21 10.91 -8.51
N PRO A 278 -17.67 9.77 -9.02
CA PRO A 278 -17.42 8.48 -8.40
C PRO A 278 -15.95 8.04 -8.44
N LEU A 279 -15.11 8.73 -9.20
CA LEU A 279 -13.67 8.47 -9.30
C LEU A 279 -12.87 9.22 -8.24
N ASP A 280 -13.47 10.21 -7.61
CA ASP A 280 -12.83 10.99 -6.55
C ASP A 280 -12.67 10.18 -5.24
N PHE A 281 -11.67 10.59 -4.46
CA PHE A 281 -11.55 10.16 -3.08
C PHE A 281 -12.79 10.56 -2.25
N TRP A 282 -13.12 9.75 -1.29
CA TRP A 282 -14.20 10.13 -0.36
C TRP A 282 -13.72 11.25 0.57
N ARG A 283 -14.54 12.26 0.72
CA ARG A 283 -14.19 13.47 1.49
C ARG A 283 -15.15 13.70 2.66
N ARG A 284 -14.70 14.56 3.58
CA ARG A 284 -15.53 15.02 4.70
C ARG A 284 -16.71 15.82 4.20
#